data_9be7ac042640a67abe722332a931fef6
#
_entry.id   9be7ac042640a67abe722332a931fef6
#
_cell.length_a   1.000
_cell.length_b   1.000
_cell.length_c   1.000
_cell.angle_alpha   90.00
_cell.angle_beta   90.00
_cell.angle_gamma   90.00
#
_symmetry.space_group_name_H-M   'P 1'
#
loop_
_entity.id
_entity.type
_entity.pdbx_description
1 polymer ?
#
loop_
_entity_poly.entity_id
_entity_poly.type
_entity_poly.pdbx_seq_one_letter_code
_entity_poly.pdbx_strand_id
1 'polypeptide(L)'
;MEMFNPPSPGEIIVEIFMLPQDISQSECAEQLGLPLDIFKRLLSGEMSIDNDLAQRLSAVLGRSAESWLAMQQHYDSWQAKQARV
;
A
#
# COMPACT_ATOMS: atom_id res chain seq x y z
N MET A 1 9.50 23.28 -6.36
CA MET A 1 9.48 22.56 -6.26
C MET A 1 9.61 21.59 -5.97
N GLU A 2 9.57 21.20 -5.64
CA GLU A 2 9.79 20.29 -5.52
C GLU A 2 9.26 19.30 -5.52
N MET A 3 9.90 18.83 -5.83
CA MET A 3 9.31 17.60 -6.21
C MET A 3 9.27 16.64 -5.07
N PHE A 4 8.13 16.22 -4.75
CA PHE A 4 7.89 15.38 -3.60
C PHE A 4 7.66 13.94 -4.06
N ASN A 5 8.38 13.00 -3.46
CA ASN A 5 8.26 11.59 -3.79
C ASN A 5 7.40 10.90 -2.74
N PRO A 6 6.09 10.79 -2.96
CA PRO A 6 5.23 10.18 -1.94
C PRO A 6 5.52 8.69 -1.83
N PRO A 7 5.42 8.13 -0.62
CA PRO A 7 5.60 6.70 -0.46
C PRO A 7 4.44 5.94 -1.12
N SER A 8 4.72 4.78 -1.66
CA SER A 8 3.66 3.93 -2.17
C SER A 8 2.88 3.34 -1.00
N PRO A 9 1.63 2.92 -1.23
CA PRO A 9 0.89 2.25 -0.15
C PRO A 9 1.63 1.05 0.43
N GLY A 10 2.37 0.32 -0.40
CA GLY A 10 3.14 -0.82 0.08
C GLY A 10 4.22 -0.41 1.07
N GLU A 11 4.89 0.70 0.81
CA GLU A 11 5.91 1.20 1.73
C GLU A 11 5.30 1.59 3.06
N ILE A 12 4.11 2.19 3.03
CA ILE A 12 3.41 2.55 4.25
C ILE A 12 3.06 1.32 5.07
N ILE A 13 2.61 0.26 4.41
CA ILE A 13 2.29 -0.99 5.10
C ILE A 13 3.53 -1.52 5.82
N VAL A 14 4.66 -1.52 5.14
CA VAL A 14 5.90 -2.01 5.75
C VAL A 14 6.27 -1.16 6.97
N GLU A 15 6.26 0.16 6.82
CA GLU A 15 6.78 1.04 7.85
C GLU A 15 5.88 1.17 9.07
N ILE A 16 4.56 1.19 8.87
CA ILE A 16 3.67 1.43 10.01
C ILE A 16 3.10 0.17 10.60
N PHE A 17 3.17 -0.96 9.90
CA PHE A 17 2.56 -2.19 10.38
C PHE A 17 3.56 -3.33 10.53
N MET A 18 4.33 -3.62 9.49
CA MET A 18 5.21 -4.79 9.53
C MET A 18 6.43 -4.58 10.41
N LEU A 19 7.14 -3.46 10.23
CA LEU A 19 8.35 -3.21 10.99
C LEU A 19 8.10 -3.03 12.47
N PRO A 20 7.09 -2.22 12.89
CA PRO A 20 6.87 -2.04 14.32
C PRO A 20 6.49 -3.33 15.05
N GLN A 21 5.85 -4.25 14.36
CA GLN A 21 5.38 -5.50 14.97
C GLN A 21 6.28 -6.68 14.65
N ASP A 22 7.29 -6.45 13.83
CA ASP A 22 8.24 -7.49 13.45
C ASP A 22 7.53 -8.73 12.88
N ILE A 23 6.59 -8.50 11.97
CA ILE A 23 5.88 -9.61 11.34
C ILE A 23 6.36 -9.81 9.91
N SER A 24 6.29 -11.05 9.46
CA SER A 24 6.75 -11.42 8.14
C SER A 24 5.70 -11.09 7.07
N GLN A 25 6.14 -11.11 5.81
CA GLN A 25 5.22 -10.92 4.71
C GLN A 25 4.13 -11.99 4.69
N SER A 26 4.51 -13.23 4.98
CA SER A 26 3.54 -14.33 5.03
C SER A 26 2.45 -14.08 6.07
N GLU A 27 2.87 -13.65 7.26
CA GLU A 27 1.93 -13.37 8.33
C GLU A 27 0.99 -12.23 7.98
N CYS A 28 1.56 -11.17 7.42
CA CYS A 28 0.75 -10.01 7.07
C CYS A 28 -0.25 -10.36 5.96
N ALA A 29 0.21 -11.09 4.96
CA ALA A 29 -0.67 -11.51 3.87
C ALA A 29 -1.82 -12.36 4.41
N GLU A 30 -1.51 -13.25 5.33
CA GLU A 30 -2.52 -14.11 5.93
C GLU A 30 -3.57 -13.30 6.67
N GLN A 31 -3.13 -12.30 7.44
CA GLN A 31 -4.07 -11.46 8.16
C GLN A 31 -4.97 -10.67 7.22
N LEU A 32 -4.47 -10.31 6.07
CA LEU A 32 -5.25 -9.59 5.08
C LEU A 32 -6.10 -10.51 4.20
N GLY A 33 -5.90 -11.81 4.33
CA GLY A 33 -6.62 -12.76 3.50
C GLY A 33 -6.17 -12.75 2.05
N LEU A 34 -4.91 -12.45 1.80
CA LEU A 34 -4.35 -12.36 0.46
C LEU A 34 -3.33 -13.46 0.21
N PRO A 35 -3.26 -13.99 -1.02
CA PRO A 35 -2.15 -14.86 -1.38
C PRO A 35 -0.84 -14.10 -1.26
N LEU A 36 0.22 -14.79 -0.89
CA LEU A 36 1.51 -14.14 -0.65
C LEU A 36 2.04 -13.45 -1.90
N ASP A 37 1.88 -14.06 -3.07
CA ASP A 37 2.39 -13.45 -4.29
C ASP A 37 1.64 -12.15 -4.63
N ILE A 38 0.35 -12.10 -4.34
CA ILE A 38 -0.43 -10.88 -4.52
C ILE A 38 0.05 -9.80 -3.54
N PHE A 39 0.27 -10.20 -2.29
CA PHE A 39 0.75 -9.26 -1.28
C PHE A 39 2.12 -8.69 -1.65
N LYS A 40 3.00 -9.52 -2.21
CA LYS A 40 4.31 -9.05 -2.64
C LYS A 40 4.20 -8.01 -3.75
N ARG A 41 3.25 -8.18 -4.67
CA ARG A 41 3.02 -7.20 -5.71
C ARG A 41 2.53 -5.88 -5.13
N LEU A 42 1.68 -5.97 -4.11
CA LEU A 42 1.21 -4.78 -3.44
C LEU A 42 2.36 -4.02 -2.80
N LEU A 43 3.26 -4.74 -2.13
CA LEU A 43 4.40 -4.12 -1.47
C LEU A 43 5.39 -3.49 -2.45
N SER A 44 5.53 -4.07 -3.62
CA SER A 44 6.47 -3.55 -4.62
C SER A 44 5.88 -2.44 -5.47
N GLY A 45 4.60 -2.14 -5.30
CA GLY A 45 3.96 -1.10 -6.07
C GLY A 45 3.47 -1.56 -7.43
N GLU A 46 3.46 -2.87 -7.68
CA GLU A 46 3.05 -3.40 -8.97
C GLU A 46 1.55 -3.52 -9.13
N MET A 47 0.79 -3.33 -8.05
CA MET A 47 -0.66 -3.35 -8.15
C MET A 47 -1.25 -2.20 -7.36
N SER A 48 -2.43 -1.77 -7.81
CA SER A 48 -3.13 -0.66 -7.17
C SER A 48 -4.10 -1.17 -6.11
N ILE A 49 -4.42 -0.30 -5.16
CA ILE A 49 -5.42 -0.60 -4.15
C ILE A 49 -6.79 -0.24 -4.72
N ASP A 50 -7.68 -1.22 -4.76
CA ASP A 50 -9.08 -0.98 -5.13
C ASP A 50 -9.93 -0.95 -3.86
N ASN A 51 -11.25 -0.80 -4.04
CA ASN A 51 -12.15 -0.70 -2.89
C ASN A 51 -12.10 -1.91 -1.99
N ASP A 52 -12.08 -3.09 -2.56
CA ASP A 52 -12.06 -4.32 -1.76
C ASP A 52 -10.79 -4.41 -0.93
N LEU A 53 -9.67 -4.14 -1.56
CA LEU A 53 -8.38 -4.20 -0.87
C LEU A 53 -8.29 -3.11 0.19
N ALA A 54 -8.80 -1.91 -0.11
CA ALA A 54 -8.80 -0.82 0.87
C ALA A 54 -9.61 -1.19 2.11
N GLN A 55 -10.72 -1.89 1.93
CA GLN A 55 -11.52 -2.34 3.05
C GLN A 55 -10.77 -3.36 3.91
N ARG A 56 -10.07 -4.28 3.27
CA ARG A 56 -9.26 -5.26 3.99
C ARG A 56 -8.15 -4.58 4.79
N LEU A 57 -7.48 -3.64 4.16
CA LEU A 57 -6.41 -2.89 4.82
C LEU A 57 -6.96 -2.09 6.00
N SER A 58 -8.12 -1.48 5.81
CA SER A 58 -8.76 -0.72 6.89
C SER A 58 -9.07 -1.61 8.08
N ALA A 59 -9.60 -2.79 7.82
CA ALA A 59 -9.99 -3.70 8.90
C ALA A 59 -8.79 -4.20 9.71
N VAL A 60 -7.67 -4.42 9.05
CA VAL A 60 -6.50 -5.01 9.68
C VAL A 60 -5.54 -3.96 10.21
N LEU A 61 -5.29 -2.91 9.44
CA LEU A 61 -4.27 -1.92 9.75
C LEU A 61 -4.80 -0.65 10.40
N GLY A 62 -6.09 -0.46 10.41
CA GLY A 62 -6.70 0.60 11.21
C GLY A 62 -6.90 1.94 10.52
N ARG A 63 -6.35 2.16 9.33
CA ARG A 63 -6.62 3.38 8.58
C ARG A 63 -7.92 3.21 7.81
N SER A 64 -8.62 4.32 7.53
CA SER A 64 -9.87 4.21 6.78
C SER A 64 -9.61 3.77 5.35
N ALA A 65 -10.61 3.13 4.75
CA ALA A 65 -10.50 2.71 3.36
C ALA A 65 -10.26 3.91 2.45
N GLU A 66 -10.90 5.04 2.74
CA GLU A 66 -10.72 6.27 1.98
C GLU A 66 -9.27 6.75 2.03
N SER A 67 -8.64 6.61 3.19
CA SER A 67 -7.25 7.00 3.35
C SER A 67 -6.34 6.17 2.46
N TRP A 68 -6.58 4.85 2.40
CA TRP A 68 -5.78 3.97 1.55
C TRP A 68 -5.96 4.30 0.08
N LEU A 69 -7.20 4.58 -0.33
CA LEU A 69 -7.47 4.94 -1.72
C LEU A 69 -6.84 6.28 -2.08
N ALA A 70 -6.86 7.24 -1.15
CA ALA A 70 -6.23 8.53 -1.39
C ALA A 70 -4.72 8.39 -1.56
N MET A 71 -4.09 7.54 -0.75
CA MET A 71 -2.66 7.30 -0.88
C MET A 71 -2.32 6.72 -2.25
N GLN A 72 -3.16 5.79 -2.72
CA GLN A 72 -2.95 5.21 -4.05
C GLN A 72 -3.08 6.26 -5.13
N GLN A 73 -4.07 7.13 -5.02
CA GLN A 73 -4.27 8.18 -6.02
C GLN A 73 -3.10 9.15 -6.06
N HIS A 74 -2.59 9.53 -4.90
CA HIS A 74 -1.45 10.43 -4.84
C HIS A 74 -0.22 9.79 -5.48
N TYR A 75 0.00 8.52 -5.19
CA TYR A 75 1.12 7.82 -5.75
C TYR A 75 0.99 7.68 -7.27
N ASP A 76 -0.22 7.34 -7.74
CA ASP A 76 -0.46 7.21 -9.17
C ASP A 76 -0.27 8.53 -9.90
N SER A 77 -0.72 9.63 -9.31
CA SER A 77 -0.54 10.95 -9.89
C SER A 77 0.93 11.31 -10.00
N TRP A 78 1.70 11.01 -8.97
CA TRP A 78 3.13 11.28 -8.99
C TRP A 78 3.82 10.44 -10.07
N GLN A 79 3.46 9.16 -10.15
CA GLN A 79 4.02 8.26 -11.16
C GLN A 79 3.71 8.76 -12.57
N ALA A 80 2.49 9.21 -12.79
CA ALA A 80 2.09 9.71 -14.10
C ALA A 80 2.92 10.93 -14.50
N LYS A 81 3.19 11.81 -13.54
CA LYS A 81 4.01 12.98 -13.81
C LYS A 81 5.44 12.59 -14.16
N GLN A 82 5.98 11.60 -13.46
CA GLN A 82 7.33 11.14 -13.73
C GLN A 82 7.42 10.50 -15.11
N ALA A 83 6.40 9.76 -15.49
CA ALA A 83 6.39 9.07 -16.77
C ALA A 83 6.32 10.02 -17.95
N ARG A 84 5.86 11.24 -17.74
CA ARG A 84 5.69 12.23 -18.81
C ARG A 84 6.95 13.03 -19.11
N VAL A 85 7.94 12.91 -18.29
CA VAL A 85 9.17 13.69 -18.44
C VAL A 85 10.15 13.11 -19.49
#